data_f956797139b3ea05b448a1cbf3dc04f0
#
_entry.id   f956797139b3ea05b448a1cbf3dc04f0
#
_cell.length_a   1.000
_cell.length_b   1.000
_cell.length_c   1.000
_cell.angle_alpha   90.00
_cell.angle_beta   90.00
_cell.angle_gamma   90.00
#
_symmetry.space_group_name_H-M   'P 1'
#
loop_
_entity.id
_entity.type
_entity.pdbx_description
1 polymer ?
#
loop_
_entity_poly.entity_id
_entity_poly.type
_entity_poly.pdbx_seq_one_letter_code
_entity_poly.pdbx_strand_id
1 'polypeptide(L)'
;MTWQATPYAVPAVGTQVSPEGGGRILQLAESALTHPTHTDGLVDKGDIVVAGHIVGVAKGSASASTDQIAVDTAGIWCLPVIASNDIGTSAVAVGDPIYVDPTTCAASKDPSGIFLGYALSTLTGSAQAAACVVQLGPQKAKAGNRFLVSTASFAAADTAKTIFVASRPCKLIAAYERHGTKAGQAGTLTLEKCTAGEAAAAGDVMLAAAFDLAGNNDTVQEKLAVTDGKEVMAAGDAIRLKLASGAATSLADAVVTLELEWV
;
A
#
# COMPACT_ATOMS: atom_id res chain seq x y z
N MET A 1 13.69 -36.80 8.39
CA MET A 1 13.74 -35.38 8.78
C MET A 1 12.64 -35.16 9.78
N THR A 2 12.95 -34.87 11.03
CA THR A 2 11.95 -34.50 12.05
C THR A 2 11.63 -33.04 11.86
N TRP A 3 10.44 -32.73 11.39
CA TRP A 3 9.94 -31.38 11.30
C TRP A 3 9.66 -30.84 12.69
N GLN A 4 10.13 -29.65 13.00
CA GLN A 4 9.80 -29.01 14.27
C GLN A 4 8.41 -28.37 14.20
N ALA A 5 7.62 -28.62 15.21
CA ALA A 5 6.20 -28.28 15.21
C ALA A 5 5.90 -26.77 15.26
N THR A 6 6.84 -25.88 15.55
CA THR A 6 6.70 -24.41 15.57
C THR A 6 7.54 -23.75 16.64
N PRO A 7 7.77 -22.47 16.51
CA PRO A 7 8.62 -21.88 15.49
C PRO A 7 10.00 -22.52 15.58
N TYR A 8 10.81 -22.45 14.55
CA TYR A 8 12.19 -22.94 14.60
C TYR A 8 12.85 -22.54 15.91
N ALA A 9 13.39 -23.51 16.66
CA ALA A 9 14.19 -23.20 17.85
C ALA A 9 15.29 -22.22 17.44
N VAL A 10 15.46 -21.15 18.21
CA VAL A 10 16.47 -20.13 17.91
C VAL A 10 17.85 -20.73 18.18
N PRO A 11 18.63 -21.05 17.12
CA PRO A 11 19.98 -21.59 17.30
C PRO A 11 20.96 -20.47 17.71
N ALA A 12 22.19 -20.85 18.00
CA ALA A 12 23.25 -19.86 18.25
C ALA A 12 23.46 -18.96 17.03
N VAL A 13 23.83 -17.71 17.27
CA VAL A 13 24.15 -16.74 16.20
C VAL A 13 25.23 -17.32 15.27
N GLY A 14 24.99 -17.22 13.95
CA GLY A 14 25.87 -17.76 12.91
C GLY A 14 25.59 -19.22 12.54
N THR A 15 24.63 -19.89 13.17
CA THR A 15 24.22 -21.25 12.78
C THR A 15 23.27 -21.19 11.59
N GLN A 16 23.57 -21.95 10.53
CA GLN A 16 22.64 -22.11 9.41
C GLN A 16 21.43 -22.95 9.85
N VAL A 17 20.22 -22.37 9.72
CA VAL A 17 18.97 -23.00 10.17
C VAL A 17 18.37 -23.91 9.09
N SER A 18 18.65 -23.64 7.82
CA SER A 18 18.20 -24.48 6.70
C SER A 18 19.40 -25.09 5.95
N PRO A 19 19.26 -26.31 5.37
CA PRO A 19 20.31 -26.86 4.50
C PRO A 19 20.52 -25.97 3.27
N GLU A 20 21.70 -26.02 2.66
CA GLU A 20 21.98 -25.38 1.39
C GLU A 20 20.86 -25.69 0.36
N GLY A 21 20.29 -24.63 -0.23
CA GLY A 21 19.11 -24.73 -1.11
C GLY A 21 17.77 -24.93 -0.37
N GLY A 22 17.77 -24.99 0.96
CA GLY A 22 16.57 -25.02 1.80
C GLY A 22 16.00 -23.62 2.08
N GLY A 23 14.89 -23.56 2.84
CA GLY A 23 14.24 -22.31 3.21
C GLY A 23 13.15 -21.86 2.23
N ARG A 24 12.95 -22.60 1.14
CA ARG A 24 11.86 -22.38 0.20
C ARG A 24 10.50 -22.84 0.75
N ILE A 25 10.49 -23.93 1.49
CA ILE A 25 9.28 -24.53 2.07
C ILE A 25 9.31 -24.31 3.58
N LEU A 26 8.28 -23.66 4.08
CA LEU A 26 8.07 -23.43 5.50
C LEU A 26 6.97 -24.36 6.01
N GLN A 27 7.10 -24.83 7.25
CA GLN A 27 6.03 -25.54 7.95
C GLN A 27 5.37 -24.55 8.91
N LEU A 28 4.11 -24.24 8.66
CA LEU A 28 3.33 -23.30 9.46
C LEU A 28 2.07 -23.98 9.97
N ALA A 29 1.66 -23.66 11.21
CA ALA A 29 0.40 -24.14 11.71
C ALA A 29 -0.75 -23.56 10.89
N GLU A 30 -1.74 -24.37 10.55
CA GLU A 30 -2.92 -23.93 9.81
C GLU A 30 -3.59 -22.73 10.50
N SER A 31 -3.76 -22.78 11.79
CA SER A 31 -4.34 -21.70 12.61
C SER A 31 -3.56 -20.38 12.61
N ALA A 32 -2.32 -20.37 12.10
CA ALA A 32 -1.50 -19.17 11.90
C ALA A 32 -1.57 -18.62 10.47
N LEU A 33 -2.32 -19.28 9.58
CA LEU A 33 -2.47 -18.89 8.18
C LEU A 33 -3.78 -18.12 7.97
N THR A 34 -3.71 -17.04 7.21
CA THR A 34 -4.86 -16.50 6.50
C THR A 34 -4.89 -17.18 5.13
N HIS A 35 -6.04 -17.65 4.71
CA HIS A 35 -6.28 -18.36 3.45
C HIS A 35 -7.65 -17.98 2.87
N PRO A 36 -7.95 -18.29 1.60
CA PRO A 36 -9.27 -18.09 1.03
C PRO A 36 -10.35 -18.81 1.85
N THR A 37 -11.55 -18.25 1.91
CA THR A 37 -12.66 -18.86 2.65
C THR A 37 -13.18 -20.10 1.94
N HIS A 38 -13.06 -21.26 2.58
CA HIS A 38 -13.64 -22.54 2.14
C HIS A 38 -14.80 -22.95 3.03
N THR A 39 -15.59 -23.95 2.57
CA THR A 39 -16.79 -24.40 3.31
C THR A 39 -16.45 -25.03 4.67
N ASP A 40 -15.30 -25.70 4.76
CA ASP A 40 -14.78 -26.32 5.98
C ASP A 40 -13.95 -25.38 6.85
N GLY A 41 -13.64 -24.17 6.33
CA GLY A 41 -12.84 -23.17 7.02
C GLY A 41 -11.36 -23.53 7.14
N LEU A 42 -10.86 -24.46 6.32
CA LEU A 42 -9.48 -24.93 6.35
C LEU A 42 -8.77 -24.62 5.02
N VAL A 43 -7.44 -24.56 5.06
CA VAL A 43 -6.61 -24.33 3.87
C VAL A 43 -6.64 -25.51 2.92
N ASP A 44 -6.71 -25.22 1.63
CA ASP A 44 -6.61 -26.20 0.56
C ASP A 44 -5.26 -26.15 -0.16
N LYS A 45 -4.86 -27.29 -0.72
CA LYS A 45 -3.68 -27.37 -1.59
C LYS A 45 -3.82 -26.43 -2.79
N GLY A 46 -2.83 -25.56 -2.96
CA GLY A 46 -2.79 -24.56 -4.03
C GLY A 46 -3.32 -23.19 -3.62
N ASP A 47 -3.85 -23.06 -2.41
CA ASP A 47 -4.25 -21.77 -1.87
C ASP A 47 -3.05 -20.83 -1.71
N ILE A 48 -3.28 -19.58 -2.02
CA ILE A 48 -2.39 -18.50 -1.59
C ILE A 48 -2.64 -18.29 -0.10
N VAL A 49 -1.60 -18.34 0.71
CA VAL A 49 -1.69 -18.21 2.16
C VAL A 49 -0.77 -17.12 2.68
N VAL A 50 -1.19 -16.48 3.77
CA VAL A 50 -0.48 -15.38 4.42
C VAL A 50 -0.26 -15.69 5.89
N ALA A 51 0.97 -15.47 6.37
CA ALA A 51 1.32 -15.50 7.79
C ALA A 51 2.12 -14.23 8.15
N GLY A 52 1.44 -13.21 8.67
CA GLY A 52 2.04 -11.89 8.85
C GLY A 52 2.46 -11.26 7.52
N HIS A 53 3.76 -11.14 7.26
CA HIS A 53 4.31 -10.67 5.98
C HIS A 53 4.85 -11.79 5.09
N ILE A 54 4.72 -13.03 5.50
CA ILE A 54 5.12 -14.19 4.69
C ILE A 54 3.93 -14.59 3.82
N VAL A 55 4.15 -14.66 2.52
CA VAL A 55 3.17 -15.12 1.53
C VAL A 55 3.73 -16.34 0.81
N GLY A 56 2.89 -17.31 0.53
CA GLY A 56 3.26 -18.48 -0.23
C GLY A 56 2.07 -19.27 -0.73
N VAL A 57 2.32 -20.46 -1.20
CA VAL A 57 1.29 -21.39 -1.72
C VAL A 57 1.29 -22.66 -0.89
N ALA A 58 0.13 -23.06 -0.40
CA ALA A 58 -0.05 -24.28 0.35
C ALA A 58 0.20 -25.52 -0.53
N LYS A 59 1.06 -26.42 -0.09
CA LYS A 59 1.40 -27.67 -0.80
C LYS A 59 0.49 -28.84 -0.44
N GLY A 60 -0.34 -28.69 0.56
CA GLY A 60 -1.29 -29.70 1.04
C GLY A 60 -2.51 -29.02 1.65
N SER A 61 -3.64 -29.76 1.68
CA SER A 61 -4.84 -29.35 2.39
C SER A 61 -4.76 -29.74 3.86
N ALA A 62 -5.37 -28.93 4.73
CA ALA A 62 -5.58 -29.29 6.12
C ALA A 62 -6.80 -30.19 6.29
N SER A 63 -6.79 -31.01 7.32
CA SER A 63 -7.95 -31.76 7.81
C SER A 63 -8.41 -31.25 9.18
N ALA A 64 -7.57 -30.48 9.86
CA ALA A 64 -7.88 -29.84 11.16
C ALA A 64 -7.04 -28.55 11.31
N SER A 65 -7.53 -27.61 12.10
CA SER A 65 -6.85 -26.36 12.42
C SER A 65 -5.52 -26.52 13.18
N THR A 66 -5.22 -27.72 13.65
CA THR A 66 -3.96 -28.08 14.31
C THR A 66 -2.90 -28.62 13.36
N ASP A 67 -3.24 -28.81 12.08
CA ASP A 67 -2.33 -29.37 11.10
C ASP A 67 -1.18 -28.42 10.79
N GLN A 68 -0.05 -29.00 10.38
CA GLN A 68 1.11 -28.27 9.89
C GLN A 68 1.09 -28.28 8.35
N ILE A 69 1.03 -27.10 7.77
CA ILE A 69 0.95 -26.90 6.32
C ILE A 69 2.33 -26.55 5.78
N ALA A 70 2.73 -27.28 4.76
CA ALA A 70 3.93 -26.96 3.97
C ALA A 70 3.59 -25.81 3.02
N VAL A 71 4.18 -24.64 3.25
CA VAL A 71 4.00 -23.44 2.43
C VAL A 71 5.22 -23.22 1.56
N ASP A 72 5.03 -23.20 0.24
CA ASP A 72 6.07 -22.90 -0.73
C ASP A 72 6.17 -21.38 -0.95
N THR A 73 7.29 -20.78 -0.62
CA THR A 73 7.53 -19.32 -0.73
C THR A 73 8.31 -18.93 -1.99
N ALA A 74 8.65 -19.90 -2.85
CA ALA A 74 9.38 -19.66 -4.10
C ALA A 74 8.91 -20.69 -5.17
N GLY A 75 9.20 -20.41 -6.43
CA GLY A 75 8.86 -21.28 -7.56
C GLY A 75 7.85 -20.66 -8.51
N ILE A 76 7.36 -21.46 -9.44
CA ILE A 76 6.38 -21.02 -10.45
C ILE A 76 5.07 -21.77 -10.20
N TRP A 77 4.00 -21.02 -10.06
CA TRP A 77 2.66 -21.53 -9.76
C TRP A 77 1.62 -20.95 -10.70
N CYS A 78 0.59 -21.73 -11.02
CA CYS A 78 -0.62 -21.22 -11.66
C CYS A 78 -1.62 -20.86 -10.56
N LEU A 79 -1.92 -19.59 -10.41
CA LEU A 79 -2.69 -19.04 -9.28
C LEU A 79 -3.91 -18.25 -9.78
N PRO A 80 -4.99 -18.16 -9.00
CA PRO A 80 -6.10 -17.27 -9.31
C PRO A 80 -5.65 -15.82 -9.06
N VAL A 81 -5.62 -14.99 -10.12
CA VAL A 81 -5.26 -13.57 -10.06
C VAL A 81 -6.39 -12.73 -10.61
N ILE A 82 -6.76 -11.68 -9.91
CA ILE A 82 -7.73 -10.68 -10.37
C ILE A 82 -6.96 -9.65 -11.21
N ALA A 83 -7.39 -9.44 -12.45
CA ALA A 83 -6.79 -8.45 -13.34
C ALA A 83 -7.28 -7.03 -12.99
N SER A 84 -6.86 -6.57 -11.82
CA SER A 84 -7.17 -5.26 -11.23
C SER A 84 -5.97 -4.67 -10.50
N ASN A 85 -6.01 -3.39 -10.25
CA ASN A 85 -5.10 -2.64 -9.40
C ASN A 85 -5.93 -1.83 -8.37
N ASP A 86 -5.32 -0.93 -7.64
CA ASP A 86 -5.94 -0.03 -6.66
C ASP A 86 -6.98 0.95 -7.25
N ILE A 87 -6.98 1.15 -8.58
CA ILE A 87 -7.90 2.07 -9.27
C ILE A 87 -9.09 1.32 -9.89
N GLY A 88 -8.96 0.02 -10.16
CA GLY A 88 -10.00 -0.78 -10.81
C GLY A 88 -9.47 -1.89 -11.71
N THR A 89 -10.25 -2.30 -12.72
CA THR A 89 -9.84 -3.36 -13.64
C THR A 89 -8.61 -2.94 -14.45
N SER A 90 -7.58 -3.77 -14.46
CA SER A 90 -6.31 -3.52 -15.12
C SER A 90 -5.71 -4.82 -15.62
N ALA A 91 -5.46 -4.93 -16.93
CA ALA A 91 -4.85 -6.11 -17.52
C ALA A 91 -3.50 -6.45 -16.87
N VAL A 92 -3.20 -7.74 -16.76
CA VAL A 92 -1.90 -8.23 -16.30
C VAL A 92 -1.04 -8.54 -17.51
N ALA A 93 0.16 -7.98 -17.53
CA ALA A 93 1.20 -8.27 -18.52
C ALA A 93 2.30 -9.16 -17.91
N VAL A 94 3.08 -9.84 -18.75
CA VAL A 94 4.27 -10.57 -18.31
C VAL A 94 5.25 -9.58 -17.67
N GLY A 95 5.73 -9.91 -16.46
CA GLY A 95 6.62 -9.06 -15.67
C GLY A 95 5.90 -8.12 -14.70
N ASP A 96 4.57 -8.03 -14.75
CA ASP A 96 3.83 -7.24 -13.76
C ASP A 96 4.01 -7.81 -12.35
N PRO A 97 4.21 -6.97 -11.33
CA PRO A 97 4.23 -7.41 -9.95
C PRO A 97 2.82 -7.79 -9.49
N ILE A 98 2.72 -8.91 -8.80
CA ILE A 98 1.49 -9.43 -8.20
C ILE A 98 1.60 -9.35 -6.68
N TYR A 99 0.54 -8.89 -6.05
CA TYR A 99 0.41 -8.71 -4.61
C TYR A 99 -0.78 -9.48 -4.08
N VAL A 100 -0.79 -9.76 -2.80
CA VAL A 100 -1.86 -10.48 -2.10
C VAL A 100 -2.46 -9.60 -1.03
N ASP A 101 -3.77 -9.49 -1.02
CA ASP A 101 -4.50 -8.88 0.09
C ASP A 101 -4.33 -9.75 1.35
N PRO A 102 -3.78 -9.23 2.45
CA PRO A 102 -3.48 -10.02 3.64
C PRO A 102 -4.72 -10.55 4.39
N THR A 103 -5.91 -10.03 4.06
CA THR A 103 -7.17 -10.40 4.73
C THR A 103 -7.94 -11.46 3.93
N THR A 104 -7.98 -11.31 2.62
CA THR A 104 -8.78 -12.16 1.73
C THR A 104 -7.96 -13.19 0.96
N CYS A 105 -6.63 -13.07 0.96
CA CYS A 105 -5.70 -13.83 0.14
C CYS A 105 -5.94 -13.70 -1.37
N ALA A 106 -6.69 -12.70 -1.80
CA ALA A 106 -6.89 -12.39 -3.20
C ALA A 106 -5.62 -11.81 -3.82
N ALA A 107 -5.18 -12.36 -4.95
CA ALA A 107 -4.02 -11.87 -5.68
C ALA A 107 -4.43 -10.91 -6.80
N SER A 108 -3.73 -9.78 -6.92
CA SER A 108 -3.96 -8.76 -7.95
C SER A 108 -2.70 -7.90 -8.18
N LYS A 109 -2.80 -6.86 -9.00
CA LYS A 109 -1.74 -5.84 -9.13
C LYS A 109 -1.83 -4.72 -8.09
N ASP A 110 -2.73 -4.81 -7.12
CA ASP A 110 -2.88 -3.79 -6.09
C ASP A 110 -1.64 -3.75 -5.17
N PRO A 111 -0.83 -2.69 -5.22
CA PRO A 111 0.41 -2.58 -4.44
C PRO A 111 0.14 -2.38 -2.94
N SER A 112 -1.11 -2.20 -2.52
CA SER A 112 -1.48 -2.16 -1.10
C SER A 112 -1.30 -3.52 -0.41
N GLY A 113 -1.34 -4.62 -1.19
CA GLY A 113 -1.10 -5.99 -0.72
C GLY A 113 0.35 -6.30 -0.40
N ILE A 114 0.60 -7.56 0.01
CA ILE A 114 1.95 -8.10 0.23
C ILE A 114 2.47 -8.65 -1.10
N PHE A 115 3.70 -8.33 -1.46
CA PHE A 115 4.30 -8.79 -2.72
C PHE A 115 4.38 -10.33 -2.78
N LEU A 116 3.77 -10.91 -3.81
CA LEU A 116 3.78 -12.35 -4.07
C LEU A 116 4.88 -12.75 -5.06
N GLY A 117 5.00 -12.00 -6.16
CA GLY A 117 5.90 -12.35 -7.24
C GLY A 117 5.62 -11.59 -8.53
N TYR A 118 6.00 -12.19 -9.65
CA TYR A 118 5.83 -11.59 -10.99
C TYR A 118 4.99 -12.49 -11.87
N ALA A 119 4.06 -11.90 -12.62
CA ALA A 119 3.29 -12.61 -13.63
C ALA A 119 4.19 -13.10 -14.78
N LEU A 120 4.00 -14.34 -15.19
CA LEU A 120 4.62 -14.96 -16.38
C LEU A 120 3.62 -15.21 -17.51
N SER A 121 2.35 -14.89 -17.31
CA SER A 121 1.30 -14.93 -18.32
C SER A 121 0.47 -13.66 -18.28
N THR A 122 -0.31 -13.42 -19.35
CA THR A 122 -1.18 -12.24 -19.45
C THR A 122 -2.60 -12.57 -19.04
N LEU A 123 -3.31 -11.57 -18.45
CA LEU A 123 -4.75 -11.62 -18.24
C LEU A 123 -5.38 -10.35 -18.81
N THR A 124 -6.55 -10.47 -19.41
CA THR A 124 -7.39 -9.30 -19.75
C THR A 124 -7.97 -8.68 -18.50
N GLY A 125 -8.19 -7.36 -18.48
CA GLY A 125 -8.77 -6.66 -17.32
C GLY A 125 -10.12 -7.25 -16.94
N SER A 126 -10.27 -7.71 -15.70
CA SER A 126 -11.48 -8.31 -15.16
C SER A 126 -11.48 -8.20 -13.64
N ALA A 127 -12.67 -7.99 -13.05
CA ALA A 127 -12.86 -8.08 -11.60
C ALA A 127 -12.95 -9.53 -11.09
N GLN A 128 -12.95 -10.52 -11.97
CA GLN A 128 -12.98 -11.94 -11.61
C GLN A 128 -11.57 -12.52 -11.65
N ALA A 129 -11.29 -13.40 -10.70
CA ALA A 129 -10.04 -14.14 -10.67
C ALA A 129 -9.94 -15.10 -11.87
N ALA A 130 -8.79 -15.11 -12.52
CA ALA A 130 -8.46 -16.02 -13.62
C ALA A 130 -7.08 -16.65 -13.41
N ALA A 131 -6.85 -17.80 -14.04
CA ALA A 131 -5.59 -18.52 -13.93
C ALA A 131 -4.43 -17.70 -14.53
N CYS A 132 -3.44 -17.37 -13.71
CA CYS A 132 -2.21 -16.68 -14.08
C CYS A 132 -1.01 -17.48 -13.62
N VAL A 133 -0.01 -17.61 -14.48
CA VAL A 133 1.28 -18.18 -14.09
C VAL A 133 2.09 -17.10 -13.39
N VAL A 134 2.45 -17.37 -12.14
CA VAL A 134 3.19 -16.44 -11.28
C VAL A 134 4.47 -17.08 -10.79
N GLN A 135 5.60 -16.38 -10.95
CA GLN A 135 6.83 -16.74 -10.30
C GLN A 135 6.85 -16.08 -8.92
N LEU A 136 6.81 -16.90 -7.87
CA LEU A 136 6.94 -16.40 -6.50
C LEU A 136 8.31 -15.75 -6.33
N GLY A 137 8.30 -14.53 -5.84
CA GLY A 137 9.51 -13.73 -5.63
C GLY A 137 10.03 -13.84 -4.21
N PRO A 138 11.27 -13.37 -3.96
CA PRO A 138 11.75 -13.21 -2.60
C PRO A 138 10.80 -12.23 -1.87
N GLN A 139 10.36 -12.64 -0.68
CA GLN A 139 9.49 -11.80 0.15
C GLN A 139 10.21 -10.47 0.40
N LYS A 140 9.76 -9.44 -0.26
CA LYS A 140 10.21 -8.08 0.05
C LYS A 140 9.32 -7.57 1.16
N ALA A 141 9.90 -7.30 2.32
CA ALA A 141 9.21 -6.45 3.26
C ALA A 141 8.71 -5.22 2.48
N LYS A 142 7.46 -4.83 2.68
CA LYS A 142 6.90 -3.59 2.11
C LYS A 142 7.61 -2.40 2.78
N ALA A 143 8.93 -2.32 2.58
CA ALA A 143 9.77 -1.27 3.10
C ALA A 143 9.95 -0.24 2.01
N GLY A 144 9.25 0.89 2.16
CA GLY A 144 9.77 2.10 1.59
C GLY A 144 9.30 2.49 0.19
N ASN A 145 8.09 2.12 -0.26
CA ASN A 145 7.46 2.89 -1.32
C ASN A 145 6.92 4.24 -0.79
N ARG A 146 6.81 4.38 0.54
CA ARG A 146 6.38 5.62 1.17
C ARG A 146 7.54 6.58 1.33
N PHE A 147 7.28 7.83 1.08
CA PHE A 147 8.23 8.92 1.28
C PHE A 147 7.51 10.15 1.80
N LEU A 148 8.23 10.98 2.50
CA LEU A 148 7.71 12.22 3.07
C LEU A 148 8.24 13.41 2.26
N VAL A 149 7.35 14.35 1.99
CA VAL A 149 7.69 15.65 1.39
C VAL A 149 7.17 16.74 2.30
N SER A 150 8.07 17.53 2.88
CA SER A 150 7.68 18.70 3.67
C SER A 150 7.82 19.96 2.84
N THR A 151 6.85 20.85 2.97
CA THR A 151 6.92 22.16 2.34
C THR A 151 7.93 23.06 3.07
N ALA A 152 8.46 24.05 2.37
CA ALA A 152 8.95 25.22 3.06
C ALA A 152 7.78 25.92 3.78
N SER A 153 8.09 26.69 4.82
CA SER A 153 7.11 27.52 5.53
C SER A 153 6.29 28.37 4.55
N PHE A 154 5.00 28.45 4.79
CA PHE A 154 4.07 29.29 4.02
C PHE A 154 3.24 30.17 4.96
N ALA A 155 2.65 31.22 4.40
CA ALA A 155 1.86 32.19 5.11
C ALA A 155 0.56 32.52 4.38
N ALA A 156 -0.23 33.42 4.95
CA ALA A 156 -1.52 33.86 4.43
C ALA A 156 -1.52 34.33 2.97
N ALA A 157 -0.40 34.85 2.48
CA ALA A 157 -0.25 35.31 1.09
C ALA A 157 -0.11 34.16 0.06
N ASP A 158 0.22 32.97 0.50
CA ASP A 158 0.48 31.80 -0.36
C ASP A 158 -0.83 31.06 -0.70
N THR A 159 -1.78 31.72 -1.33
CA THR A 159 -3.14 31.21 -1.53
C THR A 159 -3.26 30.00 -2.45
N ALA A 160 -2.26 29.79 -3.35
CA ALA A 160 -2.27 28.65 -4.31
C ALA A 160 -0.84 28.26 -4.67
N LYS A 161 -0.15 27.55 -3.80
CA LYS A 161 1.28 27.20 -3.95
C LYS A 161 1.43 25.74 -4.35
N THR A 162 2.11 25.46 -5.45
CA THR A 162 2.53 24.08 -5.80
C THR A 162 3.63 23.65 -4.84
N ILE A 163 3.45 22.51 -4.22
CA ILE A 163 4.35 21.97 -3.20
C ILE A 163 5.01 20.66 -3.61
N PHE A 164 4.46 19.96 -4.58
CA PHE A 164 5.00 18.72 -5.09
C PHE A 164 4.64 18.54 -6.57
N VAL A 165 5.54 17.94 -7.34
CA VAL A 165 5.29 17.48 -8.71
C VAL A 165 5.73 16.02 -8.80
N ALA A 166 4.83 15.16 -9.21
CA ALA A 166 5.09 13.73 -9.32
C ALA A 166 6.04 13.46 -10.50
N SER A 167 7.22 12.91 -10.23
CA SER A 167 8.17 12.49 -11.26
C SER A 167 7.82 11.13 -11.87
N ARG A 168 7.01 10.35 -11.19
CA ARG A 168 6.43 9.05 -11.59
C ARG A 168 5.11 8.83 -10.84
N PRO A 169 4.29 7.84 -11.24
CA PRO A 169 3.03 7.58 -10.56
C PRO A 169 3.20 7.39 -9.05
N CYS A 170 2.37 8.07 -8.27
CA CYS A 170 2.33 7.97 -6.81
C CYS A 170 0.94 8.32 -6.28
N LYS A 171 0.66 7.99 -5.03
CA LYS A 171 -0.58 8.37 -4.36
C LYS A 171 -0.31 9.06 -3.02
N LEU A 172 -1.20 9.98 -2.66
CA LEU A 172 -1.22 10.58 -1.33
C LEU A 172 -1.86 9.60 -0.36
N ILE A 173 -1.22 9.38 0.79
CA ILE A 173 -1.75 8.54 1.88
C ILE A 173 -2.34 9.42 2.96
N ALA A 174 -1.56 10.38 3.45
CA ALA A 174 -1.95 11.32 4.47
C ALA A 174 -1.20 12.64 4.32
N ALA A 175 -1.70 13.66 4.95
CA ALA A 175 -1.00 14.93 5.08
C ALA A 175 -1.08 15.42 6.51
N TYR A 176 -0.01 16.08 6.95
CA TYR A 176 0.15 16.62 8.28
C TYR A 176 0.39 18.12 8.16
N GLU A 177 -0.35 18.91 8.93
CA GLU A 177 -0.19 20.37 8.98
C GLU A 177 0.18 20.82 10.39
N ARG A 178 1.05 21.80 10.49
CA ARG A 178 1.37 22.51 11.72
C ARG A 178 1.66 23.97 11.40
N HIS A 179 1.13 24.88 12.21
CA HIS A 179 1.41 26.32 12.10
C HIS A 179 1.92 26.88 13.44
N GLY A 180 2.88 27.79 13.38
CA GLY A 180 3.39 28.52 14.55
C GLY A 180 2.45 29.63 14.96
N THR A 181 1.81 30.30 14.01
CA THR A 181 0.80 31.33 14.26
C THR A 181 -0.49 30.99 13.50
N LYS A 182 -1.58 30.86 14.23
CA LYS A 182 -2.89 30.55 13.67
C LYS A 182 -3.47 31.68 12.82
N ALA A 183 -4.37 31.34 11.93
CA ALA A 183 -5.16 32.32 11.20
C ALA A 183 -6.01 33.17 12.16
N GLY A 184 -6.11 34.46 11.88
CA GLY A 184 -6.86 35.42 12.72
C GLY A 184 -8.38 35.21 12.67
N GLN A 185 -8.88 34.45 11.69
CA GLN A 185 -10.27 34.07 11.50
C GLN A 185 -10.35 32.60 11.06
N ALA A 186 -11.58 32.04 11.02
CA ALA A 186 -11.79 30.69 10.52
C ALA A 186 -11.22 30.53 9.10
N GLY A 187 -10.16 29.77 8.98
CA GLY A 187 -9.45 29.49 7.74
C GLY A 187 -9.26 28.00 7.56
N THR A 188 -9.36 27.54 6.32
CA THR A 188 -9.11 26.16 5.99
C THR A 188 -8.07 26.02 4.89
N LEU A 189 -7.31 24.92 4.96
CA LEU A 189 -6.34 24.54 3.95
C LEU A 189 -6.75 23.15 3.38
N THR A 190 -6.83 23.06 2.06
CA THR A 190 -6.98 21.82 1.36
C THR A 190 -5.77 21.54 0.45
N LEU A 191 -5.63 20.29 0.03
CA LEU A 191 -4.71 19.87 -1.02
C LEU A 191 -5.49 19.57 -2.27
N GLU A 192 -5.04 20.09 -3.41
CA GLU A 192 -5.63 19.83 -4.72
C GLU A 192 -4.61 19.18 -5.64
N LYS A 193 -5.03 18.11 -6.33
CA LYS A 193 -4.32 17.56 -7.46
C LYS A 193 -4.62 18.41 -8.69
N CYS A 194 -3.58 18.86 -9.37
CA CYS A 194 -3.66 19.51 -10.66
C CYS A 194 -2.98 18.61 -11.71
N THR A 195 -3.71 18.20 -12.71
CA THR A 195 -3.13 17.45 -13.84
C THR A 195 -2.26 18.35 -14.71
N ALA A 196 -1.33 17.78 -15.47
CA ALA A 196 -0.44 18.54 -16.31
C ALA A 196 -1.22 19.40 -17.34
N GLY A 197 -1.03 20.72 -17.26
CA GLY A 197 -1.74 21.69 -18.12
C GLY A 197 -3.08 22.19 -17.55
N GLU A 198 -3.52 21.75 -16.39
CA GLU A 198 -4.76 22.20 -15.77
C GLU A 198 -4.63 23.56 -15.09
N ALA A 199 -5.67 24.38 -15.22
CA ALA A 199 -5.71 25.70 -14.57
C ALA A 199 -5.83 25.58 -13.04
N ALA A 200 -5.24 26.54 -12.33
CA ALA A 200 -5.13 26.55 -10.88
C ALA A 200 -6.45 26.44 -10.08
N ALA A 201 -7.59 26.64 -10.69
CA ALA A 201 -8.90 26.65 -10.01
C ALA A 201 -9.73 25.36 -10.18
N ALA A 202 -9.22 24.39 -10.92
CA ALA A 202 -9.97 23.19 -11.32
C ALA A 202 -9.47 21.88 -10.66
N GLY A 203 -8.51 21.96 -9.72
CA GLY A 203 -7.89 20.79 -9.11
C GLY A 203 -8.86 19.94 -8.27
N ASP A 204 -8.65 18.63 -8.29
CA ASP A 204 -9.37 17.68 -7.46
C ASP A 204 -8.91 17.72 -6.01
N VAL A 205 -9.86 17.83 -5.07
CA VAL A 205 -9.53 17.79 -3.63
C VAL A 205 -9.08 16.40 -3.23
N MET A 206 -7.88 16.31 -2.65
CA MET A 206 -7.20 15.05 -2.31
C MET A 206 -7.42 14.61 -0.86
N LEU A 207 -7.92 15.48 0.02
CA LEU A 207 -8.10 15.18 1.45
C LEU A 207 -9.58 14.94 1.78
N ALA A 208 -9.85 13.97 2.63
CA ALA A 208 -11.19 13.67 3.15
C ALA A 208 -11.78 14.82 3.98
N ALA A 209 -10.92 15.66 4.58
CA ALA A 209 -11.31 16.87 5.29
C ALA A 209 -10.22 17.94 5.18
N ALA A 210 -10.59 19.21 5.22
CA ALA A 210 -9.65 20.31 5.26
C ALA A 210 -8.96 20.43 6.63
N PHE A 211 -7.77 21.02 6.65
CA PHE A 211 -7.12 21.45 7.88
C PHE A 211 -7.80 22.71 8.43
N ASP A 212 -7.92 22.80 9.76
CA ASP A 212 -8.39 23.99 10.47
C ASP A 212 -7.20 24.87 10.84
N LEU A 213 -7.04 26.00 10.17
CA LEU A 213 -5.95 26.94 10.43
C LEU A 213 -6.22 27.91 11.58
N ALA A 214 -7.44 27.91 12.14
CA ALA A 214 -7.80 28.69 13.33
C ALA A 214 -7.58 27.91 14.64
N GLY A 215 -7.17 26.65 14.52
CA GLY A 215 -6.84 25.78 15.65
C GLY A 215 -5.69 26.27 16.50
N ASN A 216 -5.30 25.49 17.50
CA ASN A 216 -4.21 25.87 18.40
C ASN A 216 -2.86 25.87 17.68
N ASN A 217 -2.05 26.87 17.96
CA ASN A 217 -0.66 26.98 17.50
C ASN A 217 0.12 25.72 17.88
N ASP A 218 1.09 25.36 17.05
CA ASP A 218 2.01 24.25 17.27
C ASP A 218 1.36 22.85 17.42
N THR A 219 0.08 22.74 17.10
CA THR A 219 -0.63 21.46 17.10
C THR A 219 -0.55 20.83 15.71
N VAL A 220 -0.12 19.56 15.66
CA VAL A 220 -0.13 18.78 14.42
C VAL A 220 -1.54 18.29 14.13
N GLN A 221 -2.02 18.57 12.93
CA GLN A 221 -3.25 18.03 12.39
C GLN A 221 -2.92 16.98 11.34
N GLU A 222 -3.54 15.84 11.40
CA GLU A 222 -3.48 14.79 10.39
C GLU A 222 -4.78 14.73 9.60
N LYS A 223 -4.68 14.61 8.29
CA LYS A 223 -5.81 14.36 7.38
C LYS A 223 -5.46 13.23 6.42
N LEU A 224 -6.33 12.24 6.35
CA LEU A 224 -6.20 11.15 5.40
C LEU A 224 -6.58 11.61 3.99
N ALA A 225 -5.96 10.99 2.99
CA ALA A 225 -6.37 11.17 1.60
C ALA A 225 -7.77 10.59 1.37
N VAL A 226 -8.46 11.07 0.35
CA VAL A 226 -9.65 10.43 -0.18
C VAL A 226 -9.30 9.06 -0.77
N THR A 227 -10.30 8.21 -1.02
CA THR A 227 -10.11 6.86 -1.58
C THR A 227 -10.94 6.66 -2.86
N ASP A 228 -11.22 7.76 -3.58
CA ASP A 228 -12.03 7.78 -4.80
C ASP A 228 -11.21 7.93 -6.10
N GLY A 229 -9.89 7.73 -6.02
CA GLY A 229 -8.95 7.84 -7.13
C GLY A 229 -8.34 9.24 -7.31
N LYS A 230 -8.84 10.26 -6.62
CA LYS A 230 -8.27 11.62 -6.68
C LYS A 230 -6.93 11.74 -5.98
N GLU A 231 -6.65 10.84 -5.03
CA GLU A 231 -5.37 10.74 -4.33
C GLU A 231 -4.25 10.21 -5.23
N VAL A 232 -4.58 9.60 -6.38
CA VAL A 232 -3.60 9.01 -7.31
C VAL A 232 -3.14 10.06 -8.31
N MET A 233 -1.83 10.13 -8.53
CA MET A 233 -1.17 11.05 -9.44
C MET A 233 -0.39 10.30 -10.52
N ALA A 234 -0.50 10.75 -11.76
CA ALA A 234 0.39 10.38 -12.84
C ALA A 234 1.70 11.18 -12.80
N ALA A 235 2.71 10.76 -13.58
CA ALA A 235 3.90 11.57 -13.76
C ALA A 235 3.54 12.92 -14.41
N GLY A 236 4.00 14.01 -13.83
CA GLY A 236 3.70 15.39 -14.26
C GLY A 236 2.56 16.05 -13.48
N ASP A 237 1.73 15.30 -12.77
CA ASP A 237 0.71 15.87 -11.89
C ASP A 237 1.35 16.60 -10.71
N ALA A 238 0.65 17.59 -10.18
CA ALA A 238 1.14 18.41 -9.08
C ALA A 238 0.16 18.43 -7.91
N ILE A 239 0.69 18.53 -6.69
CA ILE A 239 -0.09 18.87 -5.48
C ILE A 239 0.07 20.35 -5.20
N ARG A 240 -1.06 20.99 -4.99
CA ARG A 240 -1.14 22.40 -4.63
C ARG A 240 -1.83 22.59 -3.30
N LEU A 241 -1.29 23.54 -2.50
CA LEU A 241 -2.01 24.09 -1.36
C LEU A 241 -3.12 25.02 -1.86
N LYS A 242 -4.30 24.93 -1.27
CA LYS A 242 -5.38 25.86 -1.47
C LYS A 242 -5.89 26.37 -0.13
N LEU A 243 -5.60 27.63 0.13
CA LEU A 243 -6.16 28.36 1.27
C LEU A 243 -7.53 28.89 0.91
N ALA A 244 -8.52 28.68 1.78
CA ALA A 244 -9.81 29.32 1.64
C ALA A 244 -9.64 30.83 1.77
N SER A 245 -10.23 31.56 0.83
CA SER A 245 -10.10 33.02 0.74
C SER A 245 -10.62 33.75 2.00
N GLY A 246 -9.90 34.74 2.47
CA GLY A 246 -10.31 35.72 3.49
C GLY A 246 -9.98 35.35 4.95
N ALA A 247 -9.49 34.15 5.19
CA ALA A 247 -9.42 33.63 6.55
C ALA A 247 -8.00 33.62 7.16
N ALA A 248 -6.97 33.84 6.39
CA ALA A 248 -5.60 33.54 6.83
C ALA A 248 -4.76 34.78 7.16
N THR A 249 -5.36 35.89 7.57
CA THR A 249 -4.68 37.20 7.74
C THR A 249 -3.52 37.23 8.74
N SER A 250 -3.41 36.24 9.61
CA SER A 250 -2.32 36.15 10.59
C SER A 250 -1.52 34.86 10.52
N LEU A 251 -1.86 33.94 9.60
CA LEU A 251 -1.18 32.65 9.48
C LEU A 251 0.31 32.88 9.19
N ALA A 252 1.17 32.28 10.00
CA ALA A 252 2.60 32.25 9.77
C ALA A 252 3.24 30.95 10.23
N ASP A 253 4.39 30.66 9.65
CA ASP A 253 5.18 29.44 9.94
C ASP A 253 4.40 28.14 9.80
N ALA A 254 3.51 28.11 8.82
CA ALA A 254 2.75 26.92 8.51
C ALA A 254 3.57 25.98 7.59
N VAL A 255 3.57 24.70 7.92
CA VAL A 255 4.25 23.65 7.18
C VAL A 255 3.28 22.51 6.93
N VAL A 256 3.29 21.98 5.72
CA VAL A 256 2.58 20.74 5.38
C VAL A 256 3.59 19.65 5.04
N THR A 257 3.43 18.49 5.65
CA THR A 257 4.17 17.27 5.29
C THR A 257 3.22 16.31 4.63
N LEU A 258 3.58 15.85 3.45
CA LEU A 258 2.85 14.84 2.66
C LEU A 258 3.45 13.48 2.93
N GLU A 259 2.63 12.49 3.21
CA GLU A 259 2.99 11.08 3.14
C GLU A 259 2.50 10.52 1.81
N LEU A 260 3.44 10.14 0.97
CA LEU A 260 3.19 9.66 -0.40
C LEU A 260 3.71 8.24 -0.55
N GLU A 261 3.09 7.48 -1.45
CA GLU A 261 3.50 6.13 -1.82
C GLU A 261 3.67 6.04 -3.33
N TRP A 262 4.78 5.47 -3.81
CA TRP A 262 4.95 5.16 -5.23
C TRP A 262 4.03 3.99 -5.62
N VAL A 263 3.34 4.13 -6.75
CA VAL A 263 2.42 3.13 -7.32
C VAL A 263 3.10 2.35 -8.45
#